data_a77237da2be9d7ba44c54ce6c15d77af
#
_entry.id   a77237da2be9d7ba44c54ce6c15d77af
#
_cell.length_a   1.000
_cell.length_b   1.000
_cell.length_c   1.000
_cell.angle_alpha   90.00
_cell.angle_beta   90.00
_cell.angle_gamma   90.00
#
_symmetry.space_group_name_H-M   'P 1'
#
loop_
_entity.id
_entity.type
_entity.pdbx_description
1 polymer ?
#
loop_
_entity_poly.entity_id
_entity_poly.type
_entity_poly.pdbx_seq_one_letter_code
_entity_poly.pdbx_strand_id
1 'polypeptide(L)'
;HDIDWTSKGLSETVSNYYFSEPDYHLRSTIILFVFYFATMAYSLLCLILYILYIRFPFLAPACQNLIVYGHPRQMLEEAEEELATLPQLATEDMFITEHYFILTSPYGNAIVPIKEILWIYKYSTLHKILWYHFSISYTLHISANKHLYIHCPKNTKSDIDGIMDYLAEANHNILVGFSEENRLKVEEIQGKPLHIERLLARKKK
;
A
#
# COMPACT_ATOMS: atom_id res chain seq x y z
N HIS A 1 -46.08 39.37 -44.06
CA HIS A 1 -45.61 38.05 -44.62
C HIS A 1 -45.82 37.04 -43.53
N ASP A 2 -46.97 36.42 -43.51
CA ASP A 2 -47.23 35.25 -42.70
C ASP A 2 -46.39 34.09 -43.24
N ILE A 3 -45.42 33.69 -42.57
CA ILE A 3 -44.66 32.50 -42.86
C ILE A 3 -45.58 31.33 -42.52
N ASP A 4 -46.02 30.63 -43.57
CA ASP A 4 -46.84 29.43 -43.38
C ASP A 4 -45.97 28.32 -42.81
N TRP A 5 -46.03 28.13 -41.52
CA TRP A 5 -45.31 27.14 -40.75
C TRP A 5 -45.77 25.69 -41.03
N THR A 6 -46.82 25.55 -41.85
CA THR A 6 -47.35 24.24 -42.26
C THR A 6 -46.73 23.75 -43.57
N SER A 7 -45.67 24.41 -44.09
CA SER A 7 -44.97 23.87 -45.27
C SER A 7 -44.45 22.49 -44.90
N LYS A 8 -44.94 21.47 -45.56
CA LYS A 8 -44.65 20.04 -45.33
C LYS A 8 -43.16 19.72 -45.15
N GLY A 9 -42.29 20.48 -45.77
CA GLY A 9 -40.85 20.31 -45.69
C GLY A 9 -40.25 20.60 -44.31
N LEU A 10 -40.77 21.62 -43.57
CA LEU A 10 -40.26 21.98 -42.26
C LEU A 10 -40.77 21.01 -41.19
N SER A 11 -42.04 20.63 -41.26
CA SER A 11 -42.62 19.68 -40.32
C SER A 11 -42.05 18.27 -40.46
N GLU A 12 -41.76 17.83 -41.71
CA GLU A 12 -41.09 16.55 -41.93
C GLU A 12 -39.64 16.56 -41.44
N THR A 13 -38.91 17.66 -41.68
CA THR A 13 -37.51 17.76 -41.20
C THR A 13 -37.43 17.80 -39.69
N VAL A 14 -38.31 18.57 -39.03
CA VAL A 14 -38.34 18.66 -37.59
C VAL A 14 -38.83 17.36 -36.96
N SER A 15 -39.88 16.71 -37.53
CA SER A 15 -40.35 15.44 -37.00
C SER A 15 -39.37 14.31 -37.21
N ASN A 16 -38.70 14.23 -38.35
CA ASN A 16 -37.65 13.23 -38.59
C ASN A 16 -36.44 13.43 -37.67
N TYR A 17 -36.06 14.68 -37.40
CA TYR A 17 -34.97 14.95 -36.47
C TYR A 17 -35.35 14.60 -35.02
N TYR A 18 -36.59 14.84 -34.65
CA TYR A 18 -37.07 14.52 -33.29
C TYR A 18 -37.22 13.02 -33.07
N PHE A 19 -37.58 12.26 -34.11
CA PHE A 19 -37.72 10.80 -34.01
C PHE A 19 -36.43 10.00 -34.26
N SER A 20 -35.39 10.62 -34.76
CA SER A 20 -34.13 9.90 -35.06
C SER A 20 -33.22 9.68 -33.89
N GLU A 21 -33.44 10.32 -32.71
CA GLU A 21 -32.56 10.22 -31.54
C GLU A 21 -33.17 9.60 -30.26
N PRO A 22 -34.35 8.95 -30.24
CA PRO A 22 -34.85 8.37 -28.99
C PRO A 22 -33.89 7.27 -28.44
N ASP A 23 -33.20 6.56 -29.32
CA ASP A 23 -32.27 5.50 -28.96
C ASP A 23 -30.98 6.03 -28.33
N TYR A 24 -30.51 7.23 -28.71
CA TYR A 24 -29.32 7.84 -28.14
C TYR A 24 -29.55 8.24 -26.67
N HIS A 25 -30.67 8.91 -26.39
CA HIS A 25 -31.03 9.27 -25.04
C HIS A 25 -31.29 8.05 -24.16
N LEU A 26 -31.95 7.03 -24.70
CA LEU A 26 -32.20 5.78 -23.99
C LEU A 26 -30.87 5.06 -23.62
N ARG A 27 -29.94 4.94 -24.56
CA ARG A 27 -28.62 4.34 -24.32
C ARG A 27 -27.82 5.12 -23.31
N SER A 28 -27.75 6.44 -23.44
CA SER A 28 -27.05 7.31 -22.48
C SER A 28 -27.62 7.18 -21.08
N THR A 29 -28.94 7.15 -20.95
CA THR A 29 -29.62 7.00 -19.68
C THR A 29 -29.35 5.63 -19.05
N ILE A 30 -29.39 4.55 -19.83
CA ILE A 30 -29.08 3.19 -19.36
C ILE A 30 -27.61 3.13 -18.88
N ILE A 31 -26.66 3.68 -19.63
CA ILE A 31 -25.25 3.71 -19.22
C ILE A 31 -25.06 4.44 -17.89
N LEU A 32 -25.73 5.59 -17.71
CA LEU A 32 -25.70 6.33 -16.47
C LEU A 32 -26.30 5.54 -15.31
N PHE A 33 -27.44 4.88 -15.50
CA PHE A 33 -28.02 4.00 -14.48
C PHE A 33 -27.10 2.86 -14.09
N VAL A 34 -26.49 2.19 -15.06
CA VAL A 34 -25.52 1.11 -14.80
C VAL A 34 -24.33 1.65 -14.02
N PHE A 35 -23.80 2.82 -14.38
CA PHE A 35 -22.69 3.46 -13.69
C PHE A 35 -23.05 3.81 -12.23
N TYR A 36 -24.21 4.45 -12.02
CA TYR A 36 -24.66 4.77 -10.65
C TYR A 36 -24.93 3.53 -9.82
N PHE A 37 -25.51 2.51 -10.41
CA PHE A 37 -25.75 1.24 -9.69
C PHE A 37 -24.44 0.54 -9.33
N ALA A 38 -23.47 0.53 -10.23
CA ALA A 38 -22.15 -0.02 -9.96
C ALA A 38 -21.40 0.74 -8.86
N THR A 39 -21.45 2.09 -8.88
CA THR A 39 -20.81 2.91 -7.82
C THR A 39 -21.52 2.74 -6.48
N MET A 40 -22.84 2.62 -6.46
CA MET A 40 -23.59 2.34 -5.25
C MET A 40 -23.26 0.96 -4.68
N ALA A 41 -23.21 -0.06 -5.52
CA ALA A 41 -22.84 -1.41 -5.09
C ALA A 41 -21.40 -1.46 -4.56
N TYR A 42 -20.46 -0.77 -5.21
CA TYR A 42 -19.07 -0.65 -4.75
C TYR A 42 -18.99 0.06 -3.39
N SER A 43 -19.68 1.18 -3.21
CA SER A 43 -19.66 1.91 -1.93
C SER A 43 -20.30 1.09 -0.80
N LEU A 44 -21.36 0.34 -1.08
CA LEU A 44 -21.96 -0.58 -0.11
C LEU A 44 -20.97 -1.70 0.29
N LEU A 45 -20.27 -2.28 -0.68
CA LEU A 45 -19.23 -3.27 -0.42
C LEU A 45 -18.11 -2.71 0.46
N CYS A 46 -17.60 -1.50 0.15
CA CYS A 46 -16.62 -0.82 0.97
C CYS A 46 -17.10 -0.57 2.41
N LEU A 47 -18.35 -0.18 2.56
CA LEU A 47 -18.95 0.02 3.88
C LEU A 47 -19.02 -1.29 4.69
N ILE A 48 -19.42 -2.39 4.06
CA ILE A 48 -19.46 -3.71 4.69
C ILE A 48 -18.06 -4.14 5.12
N LEU A 49 -17.05 -4.00 4.24
CA LEU A 49 -15.66 -4.32 4.56
C LEU A 49 -15.13 -3.45 5.71
N TYR A 50 -15.46 -2.16 5.71
CA TYR A 50 -15.07 -1.25 6.78
C TYR A 50 -15.64 -1.67 8.15
N ILE A 51 -16.93 -2.00 8.20
CA ILE A 51 -17.58 -2.51 9.41
C ILE A 51 -16.95 -3.84 9.85
N LEU A 52 -16.63 -4.73 8.90
CA LEU A 52 -15.98 -5.99 9.17
C LEU A 52 -14.59 -5.80 9.80
N TYR A 53 -13.79 -4.87 9.29
CA TYR A 53 -12.46 -4.57 9.85
C TYR A 53 -12.52 -3.91 11.22
N ILE A 54 -13.52 -3.08 11.49
CA ILE A 54 -13.76 -2.54 12.85
C ILE A 54 -14.12 -3.67 13.81
N ARG A 55 -14.97 -4.61 13.39
CA ARG A 55 -15.45 -5.71 14.25
C ARG A 55 -14.41 -6.80 14.43
N PHE A 56 -13.55 -7.00 13.42
CA PHE A 56 -12.51 -8.03 13.38
C PHE A 56 -11.20 -7.44 12.86
N PRO A 57 -10.44 -6.67 13.69
CA PRO A 57 -9.23 -5.97 13.25
C PRO A 57 -8.17 -6.89 12.68
N PHE A 58 -8.08 -8.13 13.15
CA PHE A 58 -7.11 -9.12 12.67
C PHE A 58 -7.33 -9.53 11.19
N LEU A 59 -8.50 -9.23 10.59
CA LEU A 59 -8.75 -9.44 9.16
C LEU A 59 -8.24 -8.28 8.29
N ALA A 60 -7.86 -7.15 8.89
CA ALA A 60 -7.34 -6.01 8.16
C ALA A 60 -6.06 -6.38 7.39
N PRO A 61 -5.81 -5.80 6.22
CA PRO A 61 -4.63 -6.10 5.40
C PRO A 61 -3.30 -5.95 6.16
N ALA A 62 -3.20 -5.00 7.09
CA ALA A 62 -2.03 -4.81 7.94
C ALA A 62 -1.72 -6.02 8.83
N CYS A 63 -2.75 -6.74 9.27
CA CYS A 63 -2.64 -7.87 10.20
C CYS A 63 -2.53 -9.23 9.47
N GLN A 64 -2.70 -9.27 8.15
CA GLN A 64 -2.63 -10.53 7.39
C GLN A 64 -1.27 -11.22 7.52
N ASN A 65 -0.21 -10.43 7.68
CA ASN A 65 1.14 -10.96 7.86
C ASN A 65 1.30 -11.71 9.19
N LEU A 66 0.51 -11.38 10.22
CA LEU A 66 0.55 -12.06 11.51
C LEU A 66 0.06 -13.50 11.44
N ILE A 67 -0.87 -13.80 10.52
CA ILE A 67 -1.41 -15.17 10.31
C ILE A 67 -0.28 -16.17 10.02
N VAL A 68 0.78 -15.72 9.38
CA VAL A 68 1.90 -16.56 8.99
C VAL A 68 2.78 -16.94 10.18
N TYR A 69 2.81 -16.11 11.23
CA TYR A 69 3.66 -16.27 12.40
C TYR A 69 2.95 -16.92 13.60
N GLY A 70 1.61 -16.89 13.63
CA GLY A 70 0.87 -17.46 14.76
C GLY A 70 -0.61 -17.12 14.77
N HIS A 71 -1.16 -16.93 15.95
CA HIS A 71 -2.55 -16.52 16.14
C HIS A 71 -2.70 -15.00 15.98
N PRO A 72 -3.22 -14.50 14.85
CA PRO A 72 -3.17 -13.08 14.52
C PRO A 72 -3.90 -12.20 15.54
N ARG A 73 -4.96 -12.71 16.15
CA ARG A 73 -5.72 -11.98 17.16
C ARG A 73 -4.90 -11.74 18.43
N GLN A 74 -4.25 -12.78 18.95
CA GLN A 74 -3.43 -12.67 20.16
C GLN A 74 -2.24 -11.76 19.91
N MET A 75 -1.55 -11.95 18.80
CA MET A 75 -0.40 -11.12 18.42
C MET A 75 -0.78 -9.65 18.21
N LEU A 76 -1.98 -9.39 17.69
CA LEU A 76 -2.47 -8.01 17.54
C LEU A 76 -2.80 -7.39 18.91
N GLU A 77 -3.49 -8.14 19.80
CA GLU A 77 -3.80 -7.69 21.16
C GLU A 77 -2.50 -7.39 21.95
N GLU A 78 -1.48 -8.25 21.85
CA GLU A 78 -0.16 -8.01 22.45
C GLU A 78 0.53 -6.76 21.87
N ALA A 79 0.54 -6.60 20.54
CA ALA A 79 1.15 -5.45 19.90
C ALA A 79 0.44 -4.13 20.26
N GLU A 80 -0.88 -4.14 20.38
CA GLU A 80 -1.67 -3.00 20.82
C GLU A 80 -1.41 -2.63 22.28
N GLU A 81 -1.30 -3.64 23.18
CA GLU A 81 -1.00 -3.45 24.57
C GLU A 81 0.42 -2.88 24.78
N GLU A 82 1.41 -3.41 24.08
CA GLU A 82 2.78 -2.90 24.11
C GLU A 82 2.86 -1.47 23.54
N LEU A 83 2.14 -1.18 22.47
CA LEU A 83 2.11 0.16 21.88
C LEU A 83 1.45 1.17 22.82
N ALA A 84 0.43 0.76 23.59
CA ALA A 84 -0.27 1.61 24.55
C ALA A 84 0.58 1.91 25.80
N THR A 85 1.51 1.03 26.16
CA THR A 85 2.41 1.21 27.34
C THR A 85 3.60 2.12 27.09
N LEU A 86 3.90 2.50 25.89
CA LEU A 86 4.98 3.32 25.34
C LEU A 86 5.90 2.48 24.43
N PRO A 87 6.01 2.84 23.17
CA PRO A 87 6.97 2.19 22.30
C PRO A 87 8.40 2.51 22.75
N GLN A 88 9.30 1.55 22.60
CA GLN A 88 10.72 1.69 22.92
C GLN A 88 11.40 2.73 22.01
N LEU A 89 10.95 2.77 20.75
CA LEU A 89 11.37 3.77 19.77
C LEU A 89 10.17 4.10 18.87
N ALA A 90 9.96 5.39 18.59
CA ALA A 90 8.90 5.87 17.74
C ALA A 90 9.43 6.94 16.79
N THR A 91 9.08 6.82 15.52
CA THR A 91 9.23 7.84 14.47
C THR A 91 7.85 8.24 13.98
N GLU A 92 7.76 9.06 12.92
CA GLU A 92 6.48 9.45 12.34
C GLU A 92 5.64 8.24 11.87
N ASP A 93 6.28 7.28 11.22
CA ASP A 93 5.61 6.14 10.56
C ASP A 93 5.98 4.77 11.15
N MET A 94 7.03 4.69 11.99
CA MET A 94 7.57 3.43 12.49
C MET A 94 7.62 3.42 14.00
N PHE A 95 7.18 2.30 14.58
CA PHE A 95 7.18 2.09 16.01
C PHE A 95 7.84 0.75 16.32
N ILE A 96 8.66 0.74 17.35
CA ILE A 96 9.25 -0.49 17.92
C ILE A 96 8.75 -0.64 19.34
N THR A 97 8.07 -1.74 19.58
CA THR A 97 7.69 -2.18 20.92
C THR A 97 8.69 -3.23 21.42
N GLU A 98 8.42 -3.88 22.53
CA GLU A 98 9.31 -4.91 23.08
C GLU A 98 9.46 -6.10 22.12
N HIS A 99 8.36 -6.53 21.48
CA HIS A 99 8.35 -7.73 20.63
C HIS A 99 8.02 -7.47 19.16
N TYR A 100 7.53 -6.27 18.80
CA TYR A 100 7.01 -6.00 17.46
C TYR A 100 7.65 -4.77 16.83
N PHE A 101 7.86 -4.86 15.51
CA PHE A 101 8.04 -3.72 14.63
C PHE A 101 6.71 -3.41 13.96
N ILE A 102 6.26 -2.16 14.04
CA ILE A 102 4.98 -1.68 13.52
C ILE A 102 5.25 -0.54 12.53
N LEU A 103 4.74 -0.68 11.33
CA LEU A 103 4.74 0.37 10.30
C LEU A 103 3.32 0.87 10.09
N THR A 104 3.12 2.19 10.16
CA THR A 104 1.83 2.87 9.91
C THR A 104 2.02 3.99 8.90
N SER A 105 2.31 3.63 7.67
CA SER A 105 2.63 4.58 6.60
C SER A 105 1.49 4.65 5.58
N PRO A 106 1.27 5.80 4.93
CA PRO A 106 0.38 5.90 3.77
C PRO A 106 0.74 4.94 2.62
N TYR A 107 1.97 4.45 2.62
CA TYR A 107 2.50 3.52 1.60
C TYR A 107 2.33 2.05 1.96
N GLY A 108 1.90 1.75 3.16
CA GLY A 108 1.65 0.40 3.63
C GLY A 108 1.72 0.29 5.16
N ASN A 109 0.94 -0.61 5.70
CA ASN A 109 0.93 -0.93 7.12
C ASN A 109 1.44 -2.36 7.31
N ALA A 110 2.24 -2.58 8.35
CA ALA A 110 2.74 -3.91 8.68
C ALA A 110 2.98 -4.04 10.18
N ILE A 111 2.75 -5.22 10.71
CA ILE A 111 3.11 -5.61 12.07
C ILE A 111 3.94 -6.88 11.96
N VAL A 112 5.15 -6.88 12.52
CA VAL A 112 6.08 -8.01 12.43
C VAL A 112 6.77 -8.25 13.76
N PRO A 113 6.79 -9.50 14.24
CA PRO A 113 7.59 -9.84 15.41
C PRO A 113 9.09 -9.62 15.14
N ILE A 114 9.80 -8.95 16.04
CA ILE A 114 11.24 -8.65 15.89
C ILE A 114 12.06 -9.92 15.74
N LYS A 115 11.66 -11.00 16.42
CA LYS A 115 12.32 -12.32 16.32
C LYS A 115 12.27 -12.96 14.93
N GLU A 116 11.31 -12.55 14.11
CA GLU A 116 11.13 -13.06 12.74
C GLU A 116 11.86 -12.22 11.68
N ILE A 117 12.45 -11.09 12.07
CA ILE A 117 13.24 -10.25 11.17
C ILE A 117 14.59 -10.90 10.91
N LEU A 118 14.93 -11.09 9.63
CA LEU A 118 16.17 -11.72 9.19
C LEU A 118 17.21 -10.70 8.70
N TRP A 119 16.76 -9.65 8.02
CA TRP A 119 17.65 -8.72 7.37
C TRP A 119 17.04 -7.33 7.28
N ILE A 120 17.86 -6.34 7.60
CA ILE A 120 17.52 -4.92 7.51
C ILE A 120 18.61 -4.18 6.75
N TYR A 121 18.20 -3.30 5.84
CA TYR A 121 19.14 -2.43 5.15
C TYR A 121 18.49 -1.14 4.70
N LYS A 122 19.33 -0.11 4.57
CA LYS A 122 18.94 1.21 4.14
C LYS A 122 19.29 1.42 2.68
N TYR A 123 18.36 2.00 1.94
CA TYR A 123 18.56 2.45 0.57
C TYR A 123 18.30 3.94 0.45
N SER A 124 19.22 4.67 -0.20
CA SER A 124 19.04 6.11 -0.46
C SER A 124 18.60 6.34 -1.89
N THR A 125 17.56 7.15 -2.07
CA THR A 125 17.07 7.57 -3.38
C THR A 125 17.30 9.07 -3.54
N LEU A 126 18.03 9.44 -4.60
CA LEU A 126 18.26 10.82 -4.97
C LEU A 126 17.16 11.27 -5.94
N HIS A 127 16.34 12.22 -5.49
CA HIS A 127 15.32 12.82 -6.33
C HIS A 127 15.91 13.98 -7.14
N LYS A 128 15.84 13.89 -8.47
CA LYS A 128 16.27 14.91 -9.41
C LYS A 128 15.05 15.51 -10.09
N ILE A 129 14.91 16.83 -10.06
CA ILE A 129 13.92 17.56 -10.84
C ILE A 129 14.69 18.53 -11.76
N LEU A 130 14.50 18.42 -13.09
CA LEU A 130 15.03 19.34 -14.09
C LEU A 130 16.53 19.66 -13.89
N TRP A 131 17.39 18.63 -13.80
CA TRP A 131 18.85 18.76 -13.62
C TRP A 131 19.33 19.19 -12.23
N TYR A 132 18.46 19.62 -11.31
CA TYR A 132 18.81 19.96 -9.94
C TYR A 132 18.55 18.79 -8.99
N HIS A 133 19.49 18.58 -8.06
CA HIS A 133 19.35 17.63 -6.96
C HIS A 133 18.49 18.29 -5.88
N PHE A 134 17.26 17.81 -5.69
CA PHE A 134 16.30 18.47 -4.82
C PHE A 134 16.24 17.88 -3.42
N SER A 135 16.26 16.57 -3.30
CA SER A 135 16.25 15.93 -1.97
C SER A 135 16.78 14.48 -2.04
N ILE A 136 17.27 14.02 -0.90
CA ILE A 136 17.60 12.61 -0.68
C ILE A 136 16.56 12.06 0.27
N SER A 137 15.85 11.03 -0.13
CA SER A 137 15.00 10.24 0.74
C SER A 137 15.67 8.89 1.03
N TYR A 138 15.39 8.38 2.21
CA TYR A 138 15.88 7.07 2.63
C TYR A 138 14.71 6.11 2.75
N THR A 139 14.95 4.87 2.42
CA THR A 139 13.98 3.77 2.55
C THR A 139 14.61 2.69 3.40
N LEU A 140 13.95 2.31 4.46
CA LEU A 140 14.30 1.12 5.22
C LEU A 140 13.64 -0.11 4.58
N HIS A 141 14.43 -1.12 4.33
CA HIS A 141 13.99 -2.42 3.86
C HIS A 141 14.15 -3.45 4.96
N ILE A 142 13.09 -4.18 5.23
CA ILE A 142 13.06 -5.24 6.22
C ILE A 142 12.64 -6.52 5.51
N SER A 143 13.45 -7.57 5.68
CA SER A 143 13.11 -8.92 5.25
C SER A 143 12.89 -9.79 6.48
N ALA A 144 11.73 -10.39 6.59
CA ALA A 144 11.40 -11.29 7.67
C ALA A 144 11.14 -12.71 7.15
N ASN A 145 11.08 -13.67 8.05
CA ASN A 145 10.74 -15.06 7.75
C ASN A 145 9.46 -15.18 6.90
N LYS A 146 9.29 -16.30 6.22
CA LYS A 146 8.13 -16.58 5.36
C LYS A 146 7.98 -15.62 4.17
N HIS A 147 9.09 -15.10 3.66
CA HIS A 147 9.15 -14.22 2.48
C HIS A 147 8.39 -12.89 2.65
N LEU A 148 8.30 -12.40 3.87
CA LEU A 148 7.73 -11.08 4.12
C LEU A 148 8.78 -9.99 3.86
N TYR A 149 8.44 -9.04 3.00
CA TYR A 149 9.27 -7.87 2.67
C TYR A 149 8.50 -6.60 2.98
N ILE A 150 9.09 -5.72 3.78
CA ILE A 150 8.51 -4.45 4.17
C ILE A 150 9.40 -3.32 3.65
N HIS A 151 8.76 -2.31 3.11
CA HIS A 151 9.41 -1.09 2.62
C HIS A 151 8.87 0.10 3.37
N CYS A 152 9.74 0.84 4.04
CA CYS A 152 9.42 2.06 4.78
C CYS A 152 10.05 3.26 4.04
N PRO A 153 9.36 3.81 3.02
CA PRO A 153 9.90 4.88 2.19
C PRO A 153 9.80 6.25 2.87
N LYS A 154 10.54 7.22 2.34
CA LYS A 154 10.47 8.64 2.71
C LYS A 154 10.82 8.99 4.15
N ASN A 155 11.61 8.18 4.81
CA ASN A 155 12.09 8.46 6.16
C ASN A 155 13.35 9.31 6.16
N THR A 156 13.68 9.93 7.29
CA THR A 156 14.95 10.61 7.47
C THR A 156 16.09 9.60 7.70
N LYS A 157 17.32 10.04 7.47
CA LYS A 157 18.48 9.18 7.74
C LYS A 157 18.58 8.81 9.21
N SER A 158 18.33 9.78 10.08
CA SER A 158 18.43 9.62 11.54
C SER A 158 17.43 8.58 12.06
N ASP A 159 16.19 8.64 11.58
CA ASP A 159 15.13 7.73 12.02
C ASP A 159 15.46 6.29 11.63
N ILE A 160 15.92 6.10 10.37
CA ILE A 160 16.30 4.77 9.89
C ILE A 160 17.50 4.23 10.65
N ASP A 161 18.52 5.06 10.88
CA ASP A 161 19.71 4.62 11.62
C ASP A 161 19.34 4.22 13.05
N GLY A 162 18.51 5.01 13.75
CA GLY A 162 18.01 4.66 15.08
C GLY A 162 17.20 3.36 15.11
N ILE A 163 16.32 3.14 14.14
CA ILE A 163 15.55 1.89 14.01
C ILE A 163 16.48 0.69 13.74
N MET A 164 17.46 0.86 12.85
CA MET A 164 18.40 -0.22 12.50
C MET A 164 19.28 -0.61 13.70
N ASP A 165 19.79 0.37 14.42
CA ASP A 165 20.63 0.14 15.61
C ASP A 165 19.83 -0.58 16.69
N TYR A 166 18.60 -0.11 16.98
CA TYR A 166 17.74 -0.76 17.96
C TYR A 166 17.39 -2.21 17.58
N LEU A 167 16.99 -2.46 16.33
CA LEU A 167 16.64 -3.81 15.87
C LEU A 167 17.86 -4.76 15.93
N ALA A 168 19.05 -4.26 15.61
CA ALA A 168 20.27 -5.05 15.68
C ALA A 168 20.64 -5.40 17.13
N GLU A 169 20.34 -4.51 18.07
CA GLU A 169 20.56 -4.73 19.51
C GLU A 169 19.51 -5.70 20.10
N ALA A 170 18.23 -5.53 19.71
CA ALA A 170 17.13 -6.37 20.16
C ALA A 170 17.21 -7.81 19.65
N ASN A 171 17.76 -8.03 18.46
CA ASN A 171 17.93 -9.36 17.88
C ASN A 171 19.26 -9.47 17.14
N HIS A 172 20.27 -10.05 17.78
CA HIS A 172 21.62 -10.23 17.24
C HIS A 172 21.72 -11.14 16.01
N ASN A 173 20.64 -11.85 15.66
CA ASN A 173 20.61 -12.69 14.46
C ASN A 173 20.24 -11.89 13.20
N ILE A 174 19.85 -10.62 13.34
CA ILE A 174 19.49 -9.78 12.20
C ILE A 174 20.75 -9.41 11.41
N LEU A 175 20.71 -9.66 10.11
CA LEU A 175 21.73 -9.21 9.19
C LEU A 175 21.53 -7.72 8.90
N VAL A 176 22.55 -6.90 9.13
CA VAL A 176 22.49 -5.45 8.97
C VAL A 176 23.27 -5.00 7.75
N GLY A 177 22.66 -4.10 6.98
CA GLY A 177 23.29 -3.50 5.81
C GLY A 177 23.14 -4.34 4.54
N PHE A 178 23.29 -3.65 3.40
CA PHE A 178 23.19 -4.29 2.09
C PHE A 178 24.57 -4.82 1.65
N SER A 179 24.69 -6.14 1.61
CA SER A 179 25.82 -6.84 1.02
C SER A 179 25.34 -8.05 0.24
N GLU A 180 26.11 -8.49 -0.74
CA GLU A 180 25.82 -9.69 -1.53
C GLU A 180 25.86 -10.94 -0.62
N GLU A 181 26.75 -10.96 0.35
CA GLU A 181 26.83 -12.02 1.34
C GLU A 181 25.56 -12.15 2.18
N ASN A 182 25.03 -11.03 2.68
CA ASN A 182 23.78 -11.00 3.43
C ASN A 182 22.60 -11.46 2.56
N ARG A 183 22.58 -11.04 1.29
CA ARG A 183 21.57 -11.48 0.33
C ARG A 183 21.57 -13.00 0.17
N LEU A 184 22.73 -13.59 -0.06
CA LEU A 184 22.87 -15.03 -0.23
C LEU A 184 22.48 -15.80 1.04
N LYS A 185 22.85 -15.31 2.23
CA LYS A 185 22.43 -15.90 3.50
C LYS A 185 20.92 -15.92 3.67
N VAL A 186 20.25 -14.82 3.32
CA VAL A 186 18.77 -14.73 3.41
C VAL A 186 18.13 -15.65 2.36
N GLU A 187 18.65 -15.73 1.15
CA GLU A 187 18.17 -16.66 0.12
C GLU A 187 18.32 -18.12 0.56
N GLU A 188 19.41 -18.46 1.22
CA GLU A 188 19.63 -19.80 1.78
C GLU A 188 18.63 -20.12 2.89
N ILE A 189 18.40 -19.19 3.82
CA ILE A 189 17.43 -19.36 4.91
C ILE A 189 15.99 -19.49 4.39
N GLN A 190 15.64 -18.68 3.40
CA GLN A 190 14.28 -18.64 2.85
C GLN A 190 14.04 -19.67 1.73
N GLY A 191 15.09 -20.26 1.15
CA GLY A 191 14.97 -21.25 0.08
C GLY A 191 14.43 -20.72 -1.25
N LYS A 192 14.39 -19.40 -1.47
CA LYS A 192 13.98 -18.76 -2.73
C LYS A 192 14.83 -17.55 -3.03
N PRO A 193 15.23 -17.33 -4.30
CA PRO A 193 16.00 -16.15 -4.68
C PRO A 193 15.22 -14.86 -4.44
N LEU A 194 15.85 -13.92 -3.80
CA LEU A 194 15.33 -12.57 -3.62
C LEU A 194 15.30 -11.84 -4.97
N HIS A 195 14.12 -11.39 -5.40
CA HIS A 195 13.93 -10.66 -6.66
C HIS A 195 14.55 -9.24 -6.66
N ILE A 196 15.66 -9.04 -5.98
CA ILE A 196 16.39 -7.76 -5.91
C ILE A 196 17.01 -7.39 -7.27
N GLU A 197 17.28 -8.37 -8.15
CA GLU A 197 17.83 -8.12 -9.50
C GLU A 197 16.94 -7.17 -10.33
N ARG A 198 15.61 -7.18 -10.15
CA ARG A 198 14.72 -6.25 -10.83
C ARG A 198 14.91 -4.80 -10.38
N LEU A 199 15.30 -4.57 -9.14
CA LEU A 199 15.58 -3.23 -8.60
C LEU A 199 16.94 -2.71 -9.05
N LEU A 200 17.93 -3.59 -9.15
CA LEU A 200 19.27 -3.24 -9.62
C LEU A 200 19.33 -3.05 -11.15
N ALA A 201 18.56 -3.81 -11.92
CA ALA A 201 18.48 -3.65 -13.38
C ALA A 201 17.81 -2.32 -13.80
N ARG A 202 16.94 -1.74 -12.96
CA ARG A 202 16.33 -0.41 -13.19
C ARG A 202 17.34 0.74 -13.05
N LYS A 203 18.46 0.52 -12.38
CA LYS A 203 19.50 1.53 -12.15
C LYS A 203 20.56 1.60 -13.26
N LYS A 204 20.56 0.64 -14.20
CA LYS A 204 21.51 0.59 -15.33
C LYS A 204 20.95 1.14 -16.66
N LYS A 205 19.72 1.64 -16.68
CA LYS A 205 19.13 2.45 -17.75
C LYS A 205 18.89 3.87 -17.25
#